data_d7ab09fdd1ee9f275e40cf1277d9762c
#
_entry.id   d7ab09fdd1ee9f275e40cf1277d9762c
#
_cell.length_a   1.000
_cell.length_b   1.000
_cell.length_c   1.000
_cell.angle_alpha   90.00
_cell.angle_beta   90.00
_cell.angle_gamma   90.00
#
_symmetry.space_group_name_H-M   'P 1'
#
loop_
_entity.id
_entity.type
_entity.pdbx_description
1 polymer ?
#
loop_
_entity_poly.entity_id
_entity_poly.type
_entity_poly.pdbx_seq_one_letter_code
_entity_poly.pdbx_strand_id
1 'polypeptide(L)'
;MSHEGIRFVSKDQETQENGANRPLPRIAVTPEKVRVLLSEGKGLEIDWVDGHRSAWSFAWLREACPCATCNDERTQQGRKPGQPKAKPAAVLPMYAPPAKPASAHAVGRYAIQFNWLDGHSGGIYSWDYLRRVCQCRECTFAAAETTGTPN
;
A
#
# COMPACT_ATOMS: atom_id res chain seq x y z
N MET A 1 -33.89 27.95 7.77
CA MET A 1 -32.91 28.80 7.78
C MET A 1 -31.65 28.29 8.29
N SER A 2 -31.57 27.72 9.39
CA SER A 2 -30.32 27.29 9.96
C SER A 2 -29.66 26.15 9.20
N HIS A 3 -30.34 25.55 8.31
CA HIS A 3 -29.77 24.43 7.59
C HIS A 3 -28.60 24.83 6.69
N GLU A 4 -28.60 26.05 6.31
CA GLU A 4 -27.62 26.50 5.33
C GLU A 4 -26.21 26.50 5.88
N GLY A 5 -26.07 26.82 7.13
CA GLY A 5 -24.74 26.84 7.73
C GLY A 5 -24.07 25.50 7.77
N ILE A 6 -24.87 24.44 7.94
CA ILE A 6 -24.32 23.09 8.02
C ILE A 6 -23.67 22.67 6.72
N ARG A 7 -24.32 23.00 5.60
CA ARG A 7 -23.79 22.61 4.32
C ARG A 7 -22.48 23.28 3.98
N PHE A 8 -22.35 24.51 4.36
CA PHE A 8 -21.12 25.23 4.07
C PHE A 8 -19.94 24.66 4.84
N VAL A 9 -20.16 24.29 6.08
CA VAL A 9 -19.10 23.74 6.90
C VAL A 9 -18.56 22.46 6.28
N SER A 10 -19.46 21.61 5.80
CA SER A 10 -19.02 20.36 5.21
C SER A 10 -18.18 20.58 3.96
N LYS A 11 -18.59 21.52 3.14
CA LYS A 11 -17.85 21.79 1.92
C LYS A 11 -16.47 22.33 2.22
N ASP A 12 -16.39 23.23 3.15
CA ASP A 12 -15.11 23.81 3.45
C ASP A 12 -14.15 22.80 4.01
N GLN A 13 -14.65 21.87 4.81
CA GLN A 13 -13.80 20.83 5.35
C GLN A 13 -13.27 19.94 4.26
N GLU A 14 -14.09 19.64 3.26
CA GLU A 14 -13.64 18.78 2.20
C GLU A 14 -12.52 19.39 1.38
N THR A 15 -12.57 20.68 1.18
CA THR A 15 -11.56 21.32 0.37
C THR A 15 -10.22 21.42 1.07
N GLN A 16 -10.22 21.30 2.38
CA GLN A 16 -8.97 21.41 3.13
C GLN A 16 -8.24 20.09 3.30
N GLU A 17 -8.86 18.98 2.89
CA GLU A 17 -8.18 17.70 3.03
C GLU A 17 -7.04 17.60 2.07
N ASN A 18 -5.95 17.04 2.54
CA ASN A 18 -4.79 16.90 1.70
C ASN A 18 -5.02 15.89 0.60
N GLY A 19 -4.26 16.04 -0.47
CA GLY A 19 -4.41 15.20 -1.64
C GLY A 19 -4.16 13.74 -1.37
N ALA A 20 -3.40 13.44 -0.32
CA ALA A 20 -3.06 12.05 -0.01
C ALA A 20 -4.28 11.23 0.38
N ASN A 21 -5.31 11.88 0.91
CA ASN A 21 -6.51 11.18 1.34
C ASN A 21 -7.66 11.29 0.35
N ARG A 22 -7.40 11.85 -0.82
CA ARG A 22 -8.45 11.98 -1.82
C ARG A 22 -8.82 10.61 -2.40
N PRO A 23 -10.11 10.32 -2.55
CA PRO A 23 -10.50 9.05 -3.18
C PRO A 23 -9.99 8.98 -4.61
N LEU A 24 -9.49 7.81 -4.98
CA LEU A 24 -9.05 7.59 -6.35
C LEU A 24 -10.24 7.26 -7.25
N PRO A 25 -10.15 7.60 -8.53
CA PRO A 25 -11.22 7.23 -9.45
C PRO A 25 -11.36 5.71 -9.52
N ARG A 26 -12.58 5.27 -9.75
CA ARG A 26 -12.89 3.86 -9.73
C ARG A 26 -12.03 3.04 -10.69
N ILE A 27 -11.78 3.57 -11.87
CA ILE A 27 -10.98 2.85 -12.87
C ILE A 27 -9.52 2.71 -12.43
N ALA A 28 -9.04 3.59 -11.57
CA ALA A 28 -7.67 3.52 -11.09
C ALA A 28 -7.48 2.48 -10.00
N VAL A 29 -8.57 2.06 -9.36
CA VAL A 29 -8.50 1.06 -8.30
C VAL A 29 -9.23 -0.22 -8.67
N THR A 30 -9.53 -0.41 -9.95
CA THR A 30 -10.14 -1.65 -10.43
C THR A 30 -9.08 -2.44 -11.17
N PRO A 31 -8.72 -3.61 -10.67
CA PRO A 31 -7.73 -4.43 -11.37
C PRO A 31 -8.38 -5.11 -12.57
N GLU A 32 -7.69 -5.06 -13.69
CA GLU A 32 -8.11 -5.78 -14.86
C GLU A 32 -7.49 -7.18 -14.85
N LYS A 33 -6.25 -7.27 -14.38
CA LYS A 33 -5.56 -8.54 -14.31
C LYS A 33 -4.64 -8.56 -13.11
N VAL A 34 -4.68 -9.63 -12.34
CA VAL A 34 -3.87 -9.80 -11.14
C VAL A 34 -3.03 -11.06 -11.30
N ARG A 35 -1.73 -10.95 -11.14
CA ARG A 35 -0.82 -12.08 -11.23
C ARG A 35 0.00 -12.18 -9.95
N VAL A 36 -0.10 -13.31 -9.27
CA VAL A 36 0.71 -13.58 -8.09
C VAL A 36 1.76 -14.59 -8.49
N LEU A 37 3.01 -14.17 -8.51
CA LEU A 37 4.12 -14.99 -9.04
C LEU A 37 4.73 -15.82 -7.91
N LEU A 38 3.92 -16.70 -7.33
CA LEU A 38 4.33 -17.52 -6.19
C LEU A 38 5.43 -18.50 -6.52
N SER A 39 5.28 -19.23 -7.61
CA SER A 39 6.27 -20.24 -7.98
C SER A 39 7.61 -19.63 -8.34
N GLU A 40 7.59 -18.42 -8.86
CA GLU A 40 8.81 -17.72 -9.21
C GLU A 40 9.41 -16.96 -8.03
N GLY A 41 8.65 -16.81 -6.97
CA GLY A 41 9.10 -16.07 -5.81
C GLY A 41 9.29 -14.58 -6.07
N LYS A 42 8.64 -14.05 -7.10
CA LYS A 42 8.86 -12.66 -7.50
C LYS A 42 7.98 -11.66 -6.79
N GLY A 43 6.69 -11.80 -6.90
CA GLY A 43 5.81 -10.82 -6.29
C GLY A 43 4.42 -10.77 -6.88
N LEU A 44 3.83 -9.59 -6.84
CA LEU A 44 2.48 -9.33 -7.31
C LEU A 44 2.53 -8.31 -8.43
N GLU A 45 1.79 -8.57 -9.50
CA GLU A 45 1.64 -7.63 -10.61
C GLU A 45 0.18 -7.39 -10.86
N ILE A 46 -0.18 -6.15 -11.10
CA ILE A 46 -1.55 -5.78 -11.39
C ILE A 46 -1.59 -4.85 -12.61
N ASP A 47 -2.45 -5.21 -13.57
CA ASP A 47 -2.79 -4.32 -14.66
C ASP A 47 -4.14 -3.70 -14.29
N TRP A 48 -4.20 -2.39 -14.29
CA TRP A 48 -5.40 -1.67 -13.88
C TRP A 48 -6.25 -1.28 -15.08
N VAL A 49 -7.55 -1.11 -14.84
CA VAL A 49 -8.49 -0.78 -15.91
C VAL A 49 -8.13 0.53 -16.61
N ASP A 50 -7.50 1.46 -15.90
CA ASP A 50 -7.10 2.73 -16.51
C ASP A 50 -5.81 2.63 -17.34
N GLY A 51 -5.30 1.42 -17.55
CA GLY A 51 -4.08 1.20 -18.34
C GLY A 51 -2.80 1.24 -17.55
N HIS A 52 -2.85 1.50 -16.26
CA HIS A 52 -1.67 1.54 -15.43
C HIS A 52 -1.22 0.12 -15.05
N ARG A 53 0.07 -0.05 -14.81
CA ARG A 53 0.59 -1.34 -14.36
C ARG A 53 1.43 -1.14 -13.11
N SER A 54 1.21 -1.98 -12.11
CA SER A 54 1.94 -1.95 -10.86
C SER A 54 2.59 -3.29 -10.59
N ALA A 55 3.74 -3.28 -9.93
CA ALA A 55 4.45 -4.50 -9.55
C ALA A 55 5.17 -4.28 -8.23
N TRP A 56 5.14 -5.30 -7.38
CA TRP A 56 5.82 -5.26 -6.08
C TRP A 56 6.46 -6.60 -5.82
N SER A 57 7.65 -6.59 -5.20
CA SER A 57 8.25 -7.83 -4.74
C SER A 57 7.53 -8.30 -3.47
N PHE A 58 7.67 -9.58 -3.15
CA PHE A 58 7.07 -10.10 -1.92
C PHE A 58 7.71 -9.47 -0.69
N ALA A 59 9.01 -9.20 -0.72
CA ALA A 59 9.67 -8.55 0.39
C ALA A 59 9.08 -7.17 0.64
N TRP A 60 8.86 -6.41 -0.43
CA TRP A 60 8.25 -5.09 -0.31
C TRP A 60 6.83 -5.17 0.26
N LEU A 61 6.05 -6.12 -0.25
CA LEU A 61 4.67 -6.29 0.22
C LEU A 61 4.61 -6.66 1.69
N ARG A 62 5.55 -7.50 2.15
CA ARG A 62 5.59 -7.87 3.55
C ARG A 62 5.85 -6.67 4.45
N GLU A 63 6.76 -5.80 4.03
CA GLU A 63 7.06 -4.58 4.78
C GLU A 63 5.96 -3.53 4.64
N ALA A 64 5.08 -3.71 3.68
CA ALA A 64 3.96 -2.79 3.46
C ALA A 64 2.64 -3.34 3.99
N CYS A 65 2.67 -4.37 4.80
CA CYS A 65 1.45 -5.01 5.30
C CYS A 65 0.53 -3.97 5.94
N PRO A 66 -0.73 -3.89 5.52
CA PRO A 66 -1.63 -2.86 6.03
C PRO A 66 -2.38 -3.24 7.30
N CYS A 67 -2.06 -4.38 7.93
CA CYS A 67 -2.74 -4.73 9.17
C CYS A 67 -2.40 -3.73 10.27
N ALA A 68 -3.26 -3.65 11.28
CA ALA A 68 -3.12 -2.64 12.32
C ALA A 68 -1.76 -2.72 13.03
N THR A 69 -1.32 -3.93 13.37
CA THR A 69 -0.06 -4.12 14.06
C THR A 69 1.13 -3.63 13.24
N CYS A 70 1.19 -4.02 11.98
CA CYS A 70 2.30 -3.62 11.12
C CYS A 70 2.27 -2.13 10.84
N ASN A 71 1.09 -1.58 10.66
CA ASN A 71 0.94 -0.15 10.42
C ASN A 71 1.38 0.66 11.63
N ASP A 72 0.98 0.24 12.83
CA ASP A 72 1.39 0.91 14.05
C ASP A 72 2.90 0.87 14.23
N GLU A 73 3.51 -0.28 13.98
CA GLU A 73 4.94 -0.43 14.10
C GLU A 73 5.67 0.51 13.14
N ARG A 74 5.23 0.57 11.89
CA ARG A 74 5.84 1.48 10.93
C ARG A 74 5.70 2.93 11.37
N THR A 75 4.51 3.29 11.84
CA THR A 75 4.25 4.65 12.28
C THR A 75 5.16 5.04 13.43
N GLN A 76 5.31 4.17 14.41
CA GLN A 76 6.18 4.43 15.55
C GLN A 76 7.64 4.57 15.14
N GLN A 77 8.05 3.86 14.11
CA GLN A 77 9.42 3.89 13.62
C GLN A 77 9.66 4.94 12.53
N GLY A 78 8.63 5.68 12.15
CA GLY A 78 8.75 6.69 11.10
C GLY A 78 9.00 6.11 9.73
N ARG A 79 8.60 4.87 9.49
CA ARG A 79 8.83 4.20 8.21
C ARG A 79 7.62 4.31 7.31
N LYS A 80 7.89 4.33 6.01
CA LYS A 80 6.84 4.31 5.00
C LYS A 80 6.54 2.87 4.60
N PRO A 81 5.36 2.61 4.01
CA PRO A 81 5.07 1.27 3.51
C PRO A 81 6.15 0.77 2.56
N GLY A 82 6.59 -0.46 2.76
CA GLY A 82 7.62 -1.06 1.93
C GLY A 82 9.04 -0.76 2.36
N GLN A 83 9.23 0.16 3.28
CA GLN A 83 10.56 0.50 3.76
C GLN A 83 11.00 -0.53 4.81
N PRO A 84 12.16 -1.15 4.63
CA PRO A 84 12.60 -2.19 5.56
C PRO A 84 12.93 -1.64 6.93
N LYS A 85 12.89 -2.50 7.93
CA LYS A 85 13.26 -2.13 9.29
C LYS A 85 14.75 -1.88 9.37
N ALA A 86 15.12 -0.91 10.19
CA ALA A 86 16.53 -0.65 10.44
C ALA A 86 17.13 -1.82 11.22
N LYS A 87 18.32 -2.25 10.82
CA LYS A 87 19.00 -3.33 11.53
C LYS A 87 19.83 -2.74 12.64
N PRO A 88 19.73 -3.29 13.86
CA PRO A 88 20.59 -2.83 14.94
C PRO A 88 22.05 -3.12 14.62
N ALA A 89 22.91 -2.17 14.90
CA ALA A 89 24.32 -2.29 14.55
C ALA A 89 25.01 -3.44 15.28
N ALA A 90 24.49 -3.83 16.43
CA ALA A 90 25.12 -4.86 17.25
C ALA A 90 24.69 -6.28 16.92
N VAL A 91 23.77 -6.45 15.98
CA VAL A 91 23.26 -7.78 15.67
C VAL A 91 24.12 -8.45 14.63
N LEU A 92 24.54 -9.68 14.91
CA LEU A 92 25.28 -10.46 13.93
C LEU A 92 24.38 -10.80 12.75
N PRO A 93 24.92 -10.80 11.54
CA PRO A 93 24.11 -11.16 10.38
C PRO A 93 23.72 -12.63 10.46
N MET A 94 22.44 -12.86 10.65
CA MET A 94 21.90 -14.21 10.65
C MET A 94 21.11 -14.40 9.37
N TYR A 95 21.15 -15.60 8.85
CA TYR A 95 20.35 -15.90 7.66
C TYR A 95 18.88 -15.77 8.01
N ALA A 96 18.18 -14.95 7.27
CA ALA A 96 16.73 -14.85 7.36
C ALA A 96 16.16 -15.21 6.00
N PRO A 97 15.20 -16.15 5.94
CA PRO A 97 14.62 -16.49 4.66
C PRO A 97 13.91 -15.27 4.06
N PRO A 98 13.93 -15.12 2.74
CA PRO A 98 13.23 -14.01 2.12
C PRO A 98 11.73 -14.11 2.38
N ALA A 99 11.07 -12.98 2.48
CA ALA A 99 9.64 -12.94 2.67
C ALA A 99 8.96 -13.61 1.48
N LYS A 100 8.12 -14.58 1.76
CA LYS A 100 7.41 -15.31 0.73
C LYS A 100 6.06 -15.74 1.27
N PRO A 101 4.98 -15.56 0.50
CA PRO A 101 3.70 -16.07 0.95
C PRO A 101 3.58 -17.55 0.67
N ALA A 102 2.91 -18.26 1.57
CA ALA A 102 2.52 -19.63 1.34
C ALA A 102 1.34 -19.69 0.39
N SER A 103 0.46 -18.70 0.46
CA SER A 103 -0.70 -18.65 -0.43
C SER A 103 -1.22 -17.21 -0.50
N ALA A 104 -2.05 -16.98 -1.51
CA ALA A 104 -2.73 -15.71 -1.70
C ALA A 104 -4.13 -15.99 -2.17
N HIS A 105 -5.09 -15.19 -1.73
CA HIS A 105 -6.47 -15.35 -2.18
C HIS A 105 -7.21 -14.03 -2.16
N ALA A 106 -8.23 -13.94 -3.00
CA ALA A 106 -9.03 -12.73 -3.08
C ALA A 106 -9.95 -12.60 -1.87
N VAL A 107 -10.13 -11.38 -1.41
CA VAL A 107 -11.06 -11.07 -0.34
C VAL A 107 -12.17 -10.24 -0.96
N GLY A 108 -13.32 -10.85 -1.18
CA GLY A 108 -14.41 -10.20 -1.89
C GLY A 108 -13.93 -9.73 -3.26
N ARG A 109 -14.33 -8.54 -3.64
CA ARG A 109 -13.91 -7.93 -4.91
C ARG A 109 -13.01 -6.73 -4.68
N TYR A 110 -12.59 -6.51 -3.43
CA TYR A 110 -11.90 -5.28 -3.09
C TYR A 110 -10.48 -5.45 -2.59
N ALA A 111 -10.01 -6.68 -2.40
CA ALA A 111 -8.71 -6.89 -1.77
C ALA A 111 -8.11 -8.26 -2.08
N ILE A 112 -6.83 -8.40 -1.75
CA ILE A 112 -6.14 -9.68 -1.80
C ILE A 112 -5.44 -9.86 -0.46
N GLN A 113 -5.44 -11.09 0.04
CA GLN A 113 -4.80 -11.42 1.30
C GLN A 113 -3.69 -12.43 1.06
N PHE A 114 -2.57 -12.23 1.76
CA PHE A 114 -1.45 -13.16 1.70
C PHE A 114 -1.29 -13.86 3.03
N ASN A 115 -1.02 -15.16 2.98
CA ASN A 115 -0.62 -15.92 4.15
C ASN A 115 0.88 -16.14 4.03
N TRP A 116 1.66 -15.49 4.87
CA TRP A 116 3.11 -15.50 4.76
C TRP A 116 3.72 -16.71 5.44
N LEU A 117 4.85 -17.17 4.94
CA LEU A 117 5.51 -18.34 5.52
C LEU A 117 5.98 -18.13 6.95
N ASP A 118 6.18 -16.87 7.37
CA ASP A 118 6.55 -16.57 8.75
C ASP A 118 5.36 -16.62 9.70
N GLY A 119 4.21 -17.03 9.23
CA GLY A 119 3.01 -17.15 10.05
C GLY A 119 2.12 -15.91 10.07
N HIS A 120 2.55 -14.82 9.46
CA HIS A 120 1.74 -13.61 9.43
C HIS A 120 0.62 -13.74 8.41
N SER A 121 -0.60 -13.41 8.78
CA SER A 121 -1.73 -13.54 7.87
C SER A 121 -2.74 -12.40 7.99
N GLY A 122 -2.40 -11.36 8.73
CA GLY A 122 -3.35 -10.28 8.99
C GLY A 122 -3.48 -9.24 7.89
N GLY A 123 -2.65 -9.29 6.86
CA GLY A 123 -2.64 -8.23 5.86
C GLY A 123 -3.65 -8.46 4.76
N ILE A 124 -4.62 -7.57 4.68
CA ILE A 124 -5.59 -7.52 3.58
C ILE A 124 -5.26 -6.29 2.77
N TYR A 125 -4.75 -6.50 1.56
CA TYR A 125 -4.30 -5.41 0.70
C TYR A 125 -5.44 -5.03 -0.23
N SER A 126 -6.12 -3.92 0.07
CA SER A 126 -7.19 -3.45 -0.81
C SER A 126 -6.60 -2.92 -2.10
N TRP A 127 -7.39 -2.94 -3.17
CA TRP A 127 -6.94 -2.40 -4.46
C TRP A 127 -6.61 -0.92 -4.33
N ASP A 128 -7.40 -0.19 -3.54
CA ASP A 128 -7.15 1.22 -3.29
C ASP A 128 -5.78 1.42 -2.63
N TYR A 129 -5.48 0.64 -1.60
CA TYR A 129 -4.20 0.72 -0.92
C TYR A 129 -3.04 0.41 -1.88
N LEU A 130 -3.18 -0.69 -2.63
CA LEU A 130 -2.12 -1.09 -3.56
C LEU A 130 -1.87 -0.04 -4.64
N ARG A 131 -2.93 0.59 -5.14
CA ARG A 131 -2.74 1.63 -6.14
C ARG A 131 -2.00 2.83 -5.55
N ARG A 132 -2.32 3.19 -4.32
CA ARG A 132 -1.67 4.32 -3.65
C ARG A 132 -0.19 4.09 -3.37
N VAL A 133 0.20 2.82 -3.17
CA VAL A 133 1.60 2.49 -2.89
C VAL A 133 2.31 1.91 -4.12
N CYS A 134 1.84 2.24 -5.30
CA CYS A 134 2.43 1.76 -6.54
C CYS A 134 3.90 2.18 -6.64
N GLN A 135 4.74 1.26 -7.05
CA GLN A 135 6.18 1.47 -7.13
C GLN A 135 6.67 1.86 -8.51
N CYS A 136 5.75 2.10 -9.45
CA CYS A 136 6.19 2.49 -10.77
C CYS A 136 6.76 3.89 -10.75
N ARG A 137 7.53 4.19 -11.79
CA ARG A 137 8.24 5.45 -11.87
C ARG A 137 7.32 6.66 -11.80
N GLU A 138 6.20 6.59 -12.51
CA GLU A 138 5.25 7.71 -12.52
C GLU A 138 4.67 7.99 -11.14
N CYS A 139 4.29 6.95 -10.42
CA CYS A 139 3.68 7.12 -9.11
C CYS A 139 4.67 7.58 -8.06
N THR A 140 5.91 7.09 -8.11
CA THR A 140 6.92 7.52 -7.16
C THR A 140 7.32 8.97 -7.38
N PHE A 141 7.33 9.43 -8.64
CA PHE A 141 7.60 10.83 -8.91
C PHE A 141 6.48 11.72 -8.37
N ALA A 142 5.24 11.35 -8.60
CA ALA A 142 4.12 12.13 -8.12
C ALA A 142 4.12 12.24 -6.59
N ALA A 143 4.46 11.14 -5.91
CA ALA A 143 4.54 11.16 -4.46
C ALA A 143 5.68 12.06 -3.97
N ALA A 144 6.79 12.05 -4.66
CA ALA A 144 7.93 12.89 -4.30
C ALA A 144 7.61 14.36 -4.46
N GLU A 145 6.89 14.70 -5.52
CA GLU A 145 6.49 16.08 -5.74
C GLU A 145 5.54 16.57 -4.65
N THR A 146 4.65 15.69 -4.22
CA THR A 146 3.69 16.04 -3.20
C THR A 146 4.36 16.31 -1.86
N THR A 147 5.38 15.51 -1.55
CA THR A 147 6.06 15.68 -0.27
C THR A 147 7.18 16.67 -0.34
N GLY A 148 7.58 16.98 -1.49
CA GLY A 148 8.77 17.77 -1.66
C GLY A 148 8.58 19.17 -1.61
N THR A 149 8.06 19.78 -0.89
CA THR A 149 7.94 20.95 -0.88
C THR A 149 8.80 21.71 -0.47
N PRO A 150 9.28 22.30 -0.60
CA PRO A 150 10.13 22.87 -0.19
C PRO A 150 10.19 23.92 0.17
N ASN A 151 10.32 24.28 0.29
CA ASN A 151 10.56 25.23 0.80
C ASN A 151 10.60 26.06 0.48
#